data_f3ddc5ba1044c870102e687f3a7b9ad5
#
_entry.id   f3ddc5ba1044c870102e687f3a7b9ad5
#
_cell.length_a   1.000
_cell.length_b   1.000
_cell.length_c   1.000
_cell.angle_alpha   90.00
_cell.angle_beta   90.00
_cell.angle_gamma   90.00
#
_symmetry.space_group_name_H-M   'P 1'
#
loop_
_entity.id
_entity.type
_entity.pdbx_description
1 polymer ?
#
loop_
_entity_poly.entity_id
_entity_poly.type
_entity_poly.pdbx_seq_one_letter_code
_entity_poly.pdbx_strand_id
1 'polypeptide(L)'
;MQQDDIRDRIFSSTLNRDHIGKNVSLVGWLEDFRDMGKIGFITVRDMTGNFQGVVIGEMLSEFREVQRQSIILVKGTIQETRAENFKVEVKVEKIKILSKAVNPLPIDATGRVKSLMDN
;
A
#
# COMPACT_ATOMS: atom_id res chain seq x y z
N MET A 1 1.07 5.63 -20.40
CA MET A 1 1.21 5.20 -20.21
C MET A 1 0.91 4.77 -19.27
N GLN A 2 0.55 4.80 -18.79
CA GLN A 2 0.44 4.59 -17.78
C GLN A 2 -0.56 3.69 -17.36
N GLN A 3 -1.52 3.32 -17.93
CA GLN A 3 -2.28 2.35 -17.47
C GLN A 3 -1.58 1.14 -17.45
N ASP A 4 -0.51 1.05 -17.93
CA ASP A 4 0.23 -0.13 -17.85
C ASP A 4 0.60 -0.45 -16.46
N ASP A 5 0.65 0.51 -15.60
CA ASP A 5 1.06 0.26 -14.25
C ASP A 5 0.17 -0.75 -13.58
N ILE A 6 -1.13 -0.67 -13.79
CA ILE A 6 -2.01 -1.60 -13.16
C ILE A 6 -1.95 -2.95 -13.80
N ARG A 7 -1.77 -3.00 -15.11
CA ARG A 7 -1.70 -4.26 -15.75
C ARG A 7 -0.52 -5.04 -15.35
N ASP A 8 0.59 -4.38 -15.02
CA ASP A 8 1.80 -5.07 -14.69
C ASP A 8 1.92 -5.35 -13.22
N ARG A 9 0.88 -5.08 -12.44
CA ARG A 9 1.01 -5.27 -11.01
C ARG A 9 1.08 -6.75 -10.66
N ILE A 10 1.69 -7.03 -9.54
CA ILE A 10 1.71 -8.38 -9.03
C ILE A 10 0.99 -8.34 -7.69
N PHE A 11 0.70 -9.49 -7.14
CA PHE A 11 0.00 -9.58 -5.87
C PHE A 11 0.96 -9.85 -4.73
N SER A 12 0.59 -9.39 -3.54
CA SER A 12 1.46 -9.50 -2.39
C SER A 12 1.84 -10.93 -2.10
N SER A 13 0.95 -11.86 -2.38
CA SER A 13 1.24 -13.26 -2.07
C SER A 13 2.34 -13.85 -2.92
N THR A 14 2.69 -13.19 -4.03
CA THR A 14 3.74 -13.71 -4.88
C THR A 14 5.11 -13.17 -4.51
N LEU A 15 5.19 -12.21 -3.59
CA LEU A 15 6.48 -11.65 -3.25
C LEU A 15 7.32 -12.66 -2.50
N ASN A 16 8.58 -12.77 -2.87
CA ASN A 16 9.49 -13.64 -2.17
C ASN A 16 10.91 -13.15 -2.42
N ARG A 17 11.87 -13.84 -1.87
CA ARG A 17 13.25 -13.38 -1.94
C ARG A 17 13.82 -13.36 -3.35
N ASP A 18 13.21 -14.09 -4.26
CA ASP A 18 13.68 -14.06 -5.64
C ASP A 18 13.41 -12.73 -6.31
N HIS A 19 12.53 -11.93 -5.72
CA HIS A 19 12.22 -10.63 -6.30
C HIS A 19 13.18 -9.54 -5.82
N ILE A 20 14.08 -9.84 -4.89
CA ILE A 20 14.99 -8.82 -4.37
C ILE A 20 15.78 -8.22 -5.51
N GLY A 21 15.78 -6.89 -5.56
CA GLY A 21 16.45 -6.15 -6.62
C GLY A 21 15.56 -5.85 -7.81
N LYS A 22 14.37 -6.41 -7.85
CA LYS A 22 13.49 -6.17 -8.99
C LYS A 22 12.51 -5.07 -8.70
N ASN A 23 12.10 -4.37 -9.74
CA ASN A 23 11.10 -3.33 -9.62
C ASN A 23 9.74 -3.97 -9.79
N VAL A 24 8.81 -3.62 -8.94
CA VAL A 24 7.49 -4.21 -9.01
C VAL A 24 6.43 -3.14 -8.84
N SER A 25 5.22 -3.47 -9.21
CA SER A 25 4.05 -2.64 -8.99
C SER A 25 3.04 -3.47 -8.23
N LEU A 26 2.47 -2.90 -7.18
CA LEU A 26 1.48 -3.57 -6.37
C LEU A 26 0.33 -2.61 -6.12
N VAL A 27 -0.87 -3.14 -6.05
CA VAL A 27 -2.06 -2.32 -5.81
C VAL A 27 -2.76 -2.88 -4.59
N GLY A 28 -3.18 -2.02 -3.71
CA GLY A 28 -3.93 -2.46 -2.54
C GLY A 28 -4.38 -1.26 -1.76
N TRP A 29 -4.93 -1.51 -0.58
CA TRP A 29 -5.36 -0.38 0.23
C TRP A 29 -4.41 -0.23 1.41
N LEU A 30 -4.21 1.03 1.79
CA LEU A 30 -3.27 1.34 2.87
C LEU A 30 -3.90 0.94 4.19
N GLU A 31 -3.30 -0.06 4.81
CA GLU A 31 -3.82 -0.59 6.05
C GLU A 31 -3.21 0.11 7.24
N ASP A 32 -1.95 0.44 7.17
CA ASP A 32 -1.27 1.07 8.29
C ASP A 32 -0.09 1.89 7.80
N PHE A 33 0.25 2.91 8.56
CA PHE A 33 1.40 3.74 8.25
C PHE A 33 2.05 4.15 9.57
N ARG A 34 3.32 3.85 9.72
CA ARG A 34 4.06 4.25 10.91
C ARG A 34 5.14 5.23 10.53
N ASP A 35 5.03 6.44 11.01
CA ASP A 35 5.98 7.51 10.70
C ASP A 35 6.99 7.55 11.82
N MET A 36 8.22 7.20 11.51
CA MET A 36 9.28 7.16 12.49
C MET A 36 10.17 8.42 12.42
N GLY A 37 9.72 9.42 11.68
CA GLY A 37 10.45 10.68 11.61
C GLY A 37 11.27 10.80 10.34
N LYS A 38 12.22 9.95 10.15
CA LYS A 38 13.04 9.98 8.93
C LYS A 38 12.73 8.86 8.00
N ILE A 39 12.03 7.85 8.48
CA ILE A 39 11.67 6.72 7.67
C ILE A 39 10.27 6.34 8.08
N GLY A 40 9.51 5.81 7.21
CA GLY A 40 8.17 5.33 7.51
C GLY A 40 7.98 3.94 6.99
N PHE A 41 7.05 3.22 7.59
CA PHE A 41 6.71 1.88 7.16
C PHE A 41 5.24 1.85 6.85
N ILE A 42 4.88 1.28 5.72
CA ILE A 42 3.49 1.15 5.37
C ILE A 42 3.15 -0.32 5.26
N THR A 43 1.91 -0.65 5.57
CA THR A 43 1.39 -1.99 5.33
C THR A 43 0.24 -1.81 4.37
N VAL A 44 0.31 -2.51 3.25
CA VAL A 44 -0.70 -2.41 2.21
C VAL A 44 -1.27 -3.80 2.02
N ARG A 45 -2.58 -3.89 1.95
CA ARG A 45 -3.25 -5.18 1.81
C ARG A 45 -3.91 -5.28 0.44
N ASP A 46 -3.77 -6.43 -0.16
CA ASP A 46 -4.54 -6.69 -1.39
C ASP A 46 -5.35 -7.95 -1.12
N MET A 47 -6.04 -8.45 -2.12
CA MET A 47 -6.92 -9.59 -1.89
C MET A 47 -6.17 -10.87 -1.57
N THR A 48 -4.88 -10.93 -1.77
CA THR A 48 -4.11 -12.15 -1.54
C THR A 48 -3.28 -12.10 -0.26
N GLY A 49 -3.19 -10.94 0.38
CA GLY A 49 -2.40 -10.81 1.59
C GLY A 49 -1.96 -9.37 1.77
N ASN A 50 -0.82 -9.17 2.40
CA ASN A 50 -0.33 -7.82 2.58
C ASN A 50 1.17 -7.77 2.36
N PHE A 51 1.70 -6.56 2.22
CA PHE A 51 3.13 -6.38 2.09
C PHE A 51 3.55 -5.13 2.85
N GLN A 52 4.82 -5.07 3.17
CA GLN A 52 5.36 -3.91 3.87
C GLN A 52 6.16 -3.08 2.89
N GLY A 53 6.03 -1.77 3.00
CA GLY A 53 6.84 -0.86 2.22
C GLY A 53 7.59 0.07 3.12
N VAL A 54 8.70 0.60 2.61
CA VAL A 54 9.52 1.55 3.33
C VAL A 54 9.52 2.83 2.53
N VAL A 55 9.24 3.94 3.20
CA VAL A 55 9.20 5.25 2.54
C VAL A 55 10.15 6.19 3.25
N ILE A 56 10.92 6.95 2.47
CA ILE A 56 11.85 7.91 3.01
C ILE A 56 11.79 9.16 2.17
N GLY A 57 12.33 10.23 2.70
CA GLY A 57 12.46 11.46 1.94
C GLY A 57 11.12 12.01 1.51
N GLU A 58 11.06 12.40 0.27
CA GLU A 58 9.82 12.99 -0.23
C GLU A 58 8.69 11.99 -0.23
N MET A 59 8.99 10.72 -0.39
CA MET A 59 7.96 9.71 -0.39
C MET A 59 7.31 9.64 1.00
N LEU A 60 8.10 9.80 2.05
CA LEU A 60 7.56 9.82 3.39
C LEU A 60 6.61 10.99 3.54
N SER A 61 6.98 12.16 3.03
CA SER A 61 6.11 13.31 3.11
C SER A 61 4.80 13.08 2.36
N GLU A 62 4.88 12.42 1.22
CA GLU A 62 3.66 12.16 0.47
C GLU A 62 2.75 11.23 1.23
N PHE A 63 3.31 10.21 1.89
CA PHE A 63 2.47 9.27 2.60
C PHE A 63 1.82 9.88 3.83
N ARG A 64 2.37 10.94 4.38
CA ARG A 64 1.73 11.60 5.51
C ARG A 64 0.38 12.18 5.12
N GLU A 65 0.17 12.40 3.82
CA GLU A 65 -1.09 12.94 3.35
C GLU A 65 -2.05 11.86 2.85
N VAL A 66 -1.64 10.62 2.82
CA VAL A 66 -2.48 9.55 2.29
C VAL A 66 -3.37 9.03 3.41
N GLN A 67 -4.65 8.93 3.15
CA GLN A 67 -5.55 8.44 4.16
C GLN A 67 -5.52 6.92 4.20
N ARG A 68 -5.69 6.36 5.38
CA ARG A 68 -5.80 4.93 5.49
C ARG A 68 -7.01 4.48 4.72
N GLN A 69 -6.97 3.28 4.24
CA GLN A 69 -8.01 2.66 3.44
C GLN A 69 -8.09 3.23 2.02
N SER A 70 -7.20 4.15 1.67
CA SER A 70 -7.13 4.57 0.27
C SER A 70 -6.59 3.43 -0.57
N ILE A 71 -7.02 3.32 -1.79
CA ILE A 71 -6.48 2.34 -2.71
C ILE A 71 -5.35 2.99 -3.47
N ILE A 72 -4.19 2.38 -3.41
CA ILE A 72 -3.00 2.99 -3.98
C ILE A 72 -2.25 1.99 -4.84
N LEU A 73 -1.52 2.53 -5.79
CA LEU A 73 -0.58 1.78 -6.58
C LEU A 73 0.79 2.13 -6.02
N VAL A 74 1.57 1.13 -5.69
CA VAL A 74 2.92 1.33 -5.15
C VAL A 74 3.91 0.74 -6.12
N LYS A 75 4.91 1.51 -6.50
CA LYS A 75 5.98 1.02 -7.34
C LYS A 75 7.27 1.15 -6.58
N GLY A 76 8.10 0.16 -6.67
CA GLY A 76 9.37 0.21 -5.97
C GLY A 76 10.19 -1.03 -6.22
N THR A 77 11.29 -1.10 -5.50
CA THR A 77 12.24 -2.19 -5.64
C THR A 77 12.14 -3.07 -4.41
N ILE A 78 12.14 -4.37 -4.63
CA ILE A 78 12.06 -5.31 -3.53
C ILE A 78 13.43 -5.41 -2.86
N GLN A 79 13.42 -5.44 -1.57
CA GLN A 79 14.67 -5.54 -0.80
C GLN A 79 14.44 -6.41 0.42
N GLU A 80 15.50 -6.77 1.09
CA GLU A 80 15.41 -7.57 2.28
C GLU A 80 14.74 -6.78 3.39
N THR A 81 14.10 -7.47 4.31
CA THR A 81 13.42 -6.81 5.39
C THR A 81 13.90 -7.40 6.70
N ARG A 82 13.82 -6.60 7.76
CA ARG A 82 14.09 -7.08 9.09
C ARG A 82 12.82 -7.43 9.82
N ALA A 83 11.67 -7.18 9.18
CA ALA A 83 10.40 -7.49 9.80
C ALA A 83 10.20 -8.99 9.79
N GLU A 84 9.73 -9.53 10.89
CA GLU A 84 9.58 -10.97 10.96
C GLU A 84 8.35 -11.45 10.23
N ASN A 85 7.40 -10.59 10.03
CA ASN A 85 6.16 -10.99 9.40
C ASN A 85 6.20 -11.01 7.89
N PHE A 86 7.27 -10.55 7.30
CA PHE A 86 7.35 -10.43 5.85
C PHE A 86 8.63 -11.05 5.34
N LYS A 87 8.58 -11.61 4.15
CA LYS A 87 9.78 -12.19 3.56
C LYS A 87 10.67 -11.12 2.94
N VAL A 88 10.07 -10.08 2.44
CA VAL A 88 10.76 -8.98 1.78
C VAL A 88 9.93 -7.73 1.99
N GLU A 89 10.48 -6.62 1.60
CA GLU A 89 9.74 -5.37 1.67
C GLU A 89 9.97 -4.57 0.40
N VAL A 90 9.15 -3.58 0.17
CA VAL A 90 9.25 -2.75 -1.01
C VAL A 90 9.86 -1.42 -0.62
N LYS A 91 10.95 -1.03 -1.29
CA LYS A 91 11.47 0.32 -1.12
C LYS A 91 10.62 1.15 -2.07
N VAL A 92 9.72 1.93 -1.52
CA VAL A 92 8.73 2.62 -2.33
C VAL A 92 9.37 3.78 -3.08
N GLU A 93 9.18 3.82 -4.37
CA GLU A 93 9.74 4.86 -5.21
C GLU A 93 8.68 5.75 -5.81
N LYS A 94 7.44 5.27 -5.89
CA LYS A 94 6.40 6.04 -6.49
C LYS A 94 5.06 5.53 -6.00
N ILE A 95 4.11 6.42 -5.82
CA ILE A 95 2.77 6.00 -5.47
C ILE A 95 1.77 6.75 -6.32
N LYS A 96 0.60 6.17 -6.46
CA LYS A 96 -0.48 6.82 -7.14
C LYS A 96 -1.74 6.45 -6.37
N ILE A 97 -2.53 7.44 -6.00
CA ILE A 97 -3.76 7.18 -5.28
C ILE A 97 -4.83 6.90 -6.31
N LEU A 98 -5.38 5.69 -6.26
CA LEU A 98 -6.39 5.28 -7.22
C LEU A 98 -7.78 5.61 -6.72
N SER A 99 -7.98 5.56 -5.40
CA SER A 99 -9.28 5.87 -4.85
C SER A 99 -9.08 6.28 -3.41
N LYS A 100 -9.63 7.39 -3.00
CA LYS A 100 -9.49 7.82 -1.63
C LYS A 100 -10.55 7.16 -0.77
N ALA A 101 -10.22 6.97 0.48
CA ALA A 101 -11.20 6.44 1.40
C ALA A 101 -12.35 7.41 1.47
N VAL A 102 -13.54 6.89 1.54
CA VAL A 102 -14.66 7.71 1.64
C VAL A 102 -14.99 7.81 3.05
N ASN A 103 -15.13 8.94 3.53
CA ASN A 103 -15.35 9.09 4.84
C ASN A 103 -16.47 9.89 5.01
N PRO A 104 -17.24 9.63 5.74
CA PRO A 104 -17.34 8.62 6.50
C PRO A 104 -18.06 7.64 5.82
N LEU A 105 -17.77 6.63 6.10
CA LEU A 105 -18.36 5.81 5.54
C LEU A 105 -19.55 5.93 6.05
N PRO A 106 -20.39 5.88 5.53
CA PRO A 106 -21.54 6.06 6.02
C PRO A 106 -21.89 5.05 6.86
N ILE A 107 -21.25 4.69 7.60
CA ILE A 107 -21.45 3.89 8.42
C ILE A 107 -22.16 4.32 9.24
N ASP A 108 -22.55 4.82 9.39
CA ASP A 108 -23.18 5.30 10.15
C ASP A 108 -23.14 4.90 11.39
N ALA A 109 -23.56 5.57 12.11
CA ALA A 109 -23.43 5.40 13.37
C ALA A 109 -23.97 4.23 13.82
N THR A 110 -24.74 3.64 13.21
CA THR A 110 -25.24 2.47 13.69
C THR A 110 -24.27 1.46 13.43
N GLY A 111 -23.28 1.84 12.84
CA GLY A 111 -22.35 0.93 12.62
C GLY A 111 -22.54 0.15 11.44
N ARG A 112 -23.52 0.23 10.73
CA ARG A 112 -23.57 -0.50 9.67
C ARG A 112 -23.37 0.23 8.55
N VAL A 113 -22.94 -0.25 7.72
CA VAL A 113 -22.62 0.44 6.69
C VAL A 113 -23.60 0.45 5.88
N LYS A 114 -24.12 0.80 5.56
CA LYS A 114 -24.96 0.85 4.88
C LYS A 114 -24.85 0.91 3.82
N SER A 115 -24.50 0.65 3.32
CA SER A 115 -24.20 0.55 2.56
C SER A 115 -23.79 1.01 1.75
N LEU A 116 -23.47 1.27 1.46
CA LEU A 116 -22.82 1.69 0.75
C LEU A 116 -22.74 0.93 -0.16
N MET A 117 -22.77 0.26 0.12
CA MET A 117 -22.63 -0.53 -0.51
C MET A 117 -23.64 -1.15 -0.48
N ASP A 118 -24.36 -1.11 -0.03
CA ASP A 118 -25.25 -1.51 0.11
C ASP A 118 -26.02 -0.99 0.04
N ASN A 119 -25.73 -0.69 0.01
CA ASN A 119 -26.02 -0.30 0.20
C ASN A 119 -26.15 -0.27 0.09
#